data_046d99d7ad1e60f83ee722b1fda0aa3d
#
_entry.id   046d99d7ad1e60f83ee722b1fda0aa3d
#
_cell.length_a   1.000
_cell.length_b   1.000
_cell.length_c   1.000
_cell.angle_alpha   90.00
_cell.angle_beta   90.00
_cell.angle_gamma   90.00
#
_symmetry.space_group_name_H-M   'P 1'
#
loop_
_entity.id
_entity.type
_entity.pdbx_description
1 polymer ?
#
loop_
_entity_poly.entity_id
_entity_poly.type
_entity_poly.pdbx_seq_one_letter_code
_entity_poly.pdbx_strand_id
1 'polypeptide(L)'
;MGELSKLPNIGKILEKQLNDVGINTIDDLINLGSKETWLKIKEIDDSACLNRLMALEGAIQNIRWHNLSEEDKDNLRNFYNSQNLNRLKKYIKIR
;
A
#
# COMPACT_ATOMS: atom_id res chain seq x y z
N MET A 1 5.39 -19.49 -3.94
CA MET A 1 6.17 -18.38 -3.46
C MET A 1 6.67 -17.57 -4.61
N GLY A 2 6.28 -16.38 -4.64
CA GLY A 2 6.63 -15.49 -5.72
C GLY A 2 7.86 -14.67 -5.40
N GLU A 3 8.22 -13.83 -6.35
CA GLU A 3 9.38 -12.96 -6.20
C GLU A 3 9.11 -11.78 -5.27
N LEU A 4 7.83 -11.45 -5.01
CA LEU A 4 7.48 -10.29 -4.19
C LEU A 4 7.99 -10.41 -2.75
N SER A 5 7.96 -11.62 -2.20
CA SER A 5 8.41 -11.80 -0.82
C SER A 5 9.93 -11.61 -0.66
N LYS A 6 10.66 -11.51 -1.76
CA LYS A 6 12.09 -11.19 -1.70
C LYS A 6 12.34 -9.71 -1.45
N LEU A 7 11.33 -8.87 -1.64
CA LEU A 7 11.47 -7.44 -1.39
C LEU A 7 11.36 -7.14 0.11
N PRO A 8 12.01 -6.07 0.57
CA PRO A 8 11.84 -5.65 1.97
C PRO A 8 10.37 -5.41 2.28
N ASN A 9 10.00 -5.64 3.53
CA ASN A 9 8.67 -5.33 4.07
C ASN A 9 7.54 -6.24 3.57
N ILE A 10 7.81 -7.15 2.64
CA ILE A 10 6.77 -8.04 2.11
C ILE A 10 6.98 -9.45 2.63
N GLY A 11 6.08 -9.87 3.54
CA GLY A 11 6.06 -11.24 4.01
C GLY A 11 5.01 -12.04 3.26
N LYS A 12 4.74 -13.25 3.72
CA LYS A 12 3.83 -14.17 3.05
C LYS A 12 2.41 -13.63 2.96
N ILE A 13 1.94 -12.97 4.02
CA ILE A 13 0.56 -12.49 4.05
C ILE A 13 0.38 -11.36 3.05
N LEU A 14 1.29 -10.40 3.03
CA LEU A 14 1.20 -9.30 2.09
C LEU A 14 1.37 -9.77 0.65
N GLU A 15 2.29 -10.71 0.43
CA GLU A 15 2.45 -11.29 -0.91
C GLU A 15 1.15 -11.92 -1.39
N LYS A 16 0.47 -12.66 -0.52
CA LYS A 16 -0.80 -13.27 -0.89
C LYS A 16 -1.83 -12.21 -1.25
N GLN A 17 -1.91 -11.13 -0.48
CA GLN A 17 -2.84 -10.05 -0.78
C GLN A 17 -2.53 -9.40 -2.11
N LEU A 18 -1.25 -9.20 -2.41
CA LEU A 18 -0.84 -8.65 -3.70
C LEU A 18 -1.28 -9.56 -4.84
N ASN A 19 -1.04 -10.86 -4.70
CA ASN A 19 -1.47 -11.82 -5.70
C ASN A 19 -2.99 -11.81 -5.87
N ASP A 20 -3.72 -11.69 -4.77
CA ASP A 20 -5.18 -11.67 -4.80
C ASP A 20 -5.74 -10.46 -5.57
N VAL A 21 -5.00 -9.36 -5.62
CA VAL A 21 -5.42 -8.18 -6.38
C VAL A 21 -4.72 -8.07 -7.73
N GLY A 22 -4.08 -9.15 -8.18
CA GLY A 22 -3.53 -9.22 -9.54
C GLY A 22 -2.09 -8.76 -9.67
N ILE A 23 -1.39 -8.56 -8.57
CA ILE A 23 0.01 -8.15 -8.58
C ILE A 23 0.87 -9.37 -8.26
N ASN A 24 1.59 -9.86 -9.26
CA ASN A 24 2.33 -11.12 -9.14
C ASN A 24 3.83 -10.95 -9.29
N THR A 25 4.29 -9.83 -9.85
CA THR A 25 5.71 -9.60 -10.11
C THR A 25 6.14 -8.26 -9.52
N ILE A 26 7.45 -8.10 -9.37
CA ILE A 26 8.03 -6.83 -8.92
C ILE A 26 7.68 -5.73 -9.91
N ASP A 27 7.73 -6.03 -11.22
CA ASP A 27 7.37 -5.04 -12.23
C ASP A 27 5.92 -4.60 -12.11
N ASP A 28 5.01 -5.54 -11.82
CA ASP A 28 3.60 -5.20 -11.60
C ASP A 28 3.46 -4.17 -10.47
N LEU A 29 4.18 -4.41 -9.38
CA LEU A 29 4.12 -3.53 -8.22
C LEU A 29 4.67 -2.14 -8.54
N ILE A 30 5.82 -2.09 -9.20
CA ILE A 30 6.45 -0.83 -9.56
C ILE A 30 5.56 -0.04 -10.53
N ASN A 31 5.00 -0.72 -11.51
CA ASN A 31 4.16 -0.06 -12.51
C ASN A 31 2.89 0.53 -11.92
N LEU A 32 2.28 -0.17 -10.98
CA LEU A 32 1.05 0.33 -10.35
C LEU A 32 1.34 1.39 -9.29
N GLY A 33 2.43 1.21 -8.54
CA GLY A 33 2.81 2.13 -7.47
C GLY A 33 2.16 1.78 -6.14
N SER A 34 2.71 2.33 -5.07
CA SER A 34 2.28 1.99 -3.73
C SER A 34 0.86 2.43 -3.42
N LYS A 35 0.47 3.61 -3.85
CA LYS A 35 -0.85 4.17 -3.52
C LYS A 35 -1.97 3.38 -4.17
N GLU A 36 -1.86 3.11 -5.47
CA GLU A 36 -2.86 2.34 -6.18
C GLU A 36 -2.92 0.91 -5.67
N THR A 37 -1.78 0.32 -5.39
CA THR A 37 -1.71 -1.03 -4.83
C THR A 37 -2.41 -1.08 -3.48
N TRP A 38 -2.13 -0.10 -2.63
CA TRP A 38 -2.75 -0.03 -1.31
C TRP A 38 -4.28 0.09 -1.41
N LEU A 39 -4.77 0.88 -2.35
CA LEU A 39 -6.21 1.02 -2.56
C LEU A 39 -6.85 -0.31 -2.92
N LYS A 40 -6.20 -1.09 -3.79
CA LYS A 40 -6.70 -2.41 -4.15
C LYS A 40 -6.74 -3.36 -2.95
N ILE A 41 -5.69 -3.33 -2.15
CA ILE A 41 -5.65 -4.17 -0.95
C ILE A 41 -6.73 -3.73 0.04
N LYS A 42 -6.96 -2.43 0.17
CA LYS A 42 -7.98 -1.90 1.07
C LYS A 42 -9.36 -2.41 0.72
N GLU A 43 -9.62 -2.67 -0.55
CA GLU A 43 -10.91 -3.21 -0.97
C GLU A 43 -11.15 -4.62 -0.46
N ILE A 44 -10.11 -5.41 -0.29
CA ILE A 44 -10.25 -6.79 0.20
C ILE A 44 -9.89 -6.94 1.67
N ASP A 45 -9.32 -5.91 2.28
CA ASP A 45 -8.90 -5.95 3.68
C ASP A 45 -8.99 -4.54 4.28
N ASP A 46 -10.09 -4.29 4.96
CA ASP A 46 -10.35 -3.00 5.58
C ASP A 46 -9.29 -2.60 6.61
N SER A 47 -8.55 -3.57 7.13
CA SER A 47 -7.54 -3.28 8.14
C SER A 47 -6.23 -2.74 7.54
N ALA A 48 -6.15 -2.60 6.20
CA ALA A 48 -4.96 -2.06 5.57
C ALA A 48 -4.69 -0.65 6.10
N CYS A 49 -3.61 -0.51 6.84
CA CYS A 49 -3.29 0.72 7.56
C CYS A 49 -2.16 1.48 6.88
N LEU A 50 -1.80 2.62 7.47
CA LEU A 50 -0.71 3.44 6.96
C LEU A 50 0.61 2.67 6.90
N ASN A 51 0.89 1.83 7.89
CA ASN A 51 2.13 1.05 7.88
C ASN A 51 2.21 0.15 6.66
N ARG A 52 1.09 -0.42 6.24
CA ARG A 52 1.09 -1.28 5.04
C ARG A 52 1.36 -0.46 3.79
N LEU A 53 0.82 0.76 3.70
CA LEU A 53 1.12 1.66 2.60
C LEU A 53 2.61 2.01 2.56
N MET A 54 3.19 2.30 3.71
CA MET A 54 4.62 2.58 3.81
C MET A 54 5.47 1.35 3.44
N ALA A 55 5.01 0.17 3.85
CA ALA A 55 5.71 -1.06 3.50
C ALA A 55 5.76 -1.26 1.98
N LEU A 56 4.67 -0.96 1.30
CA LEU A 56 4.63 -1.08 -0.16
C LEU A 56 5.58 -0.10 -0.83
N GLU A 57 5.60 1.14 -0.38
CA GLU A 57 6.51 2.12 -0.95
C GLU A 57 7.97 1.75 -0.68
N GLY A 58 8.26 1.29 0.53
CA GLY A 58 9.61 0.82 0.85
C GLY A 58 10.03 -0.34 -0.04
N ALA A 59 9.11 -1.27 -0.27
CA ALA A 59 9.39 -2.41 -1.15
C ALA A 59 9.74 -1.95 -2.57
N ILE A 60 8.98 -0.98 -3.09
CA ILE A 60 9.22 -0.42 -4.43
C ILE A 60 10.59 0.22 -4.50
N GLN A 61 11.00 0.92 -3.45
CA GLN A 61 12.32 1.55 -3.40
C GLN A 61 13.42 0.58 -2.97
N ASN A 62 13.04 -0.66 -2.64
CA ASN A 62 13.96 -1.72 -2.21
C ASN A 62 14.67 -1.37 -0.90
N ILE A 63 13.95 -0.73 0.03
CA ILE A 63 14.47 -0.38 1.34
C ILE A 63 13.43 -0.70 2.42
N ARG A 64 13.89 -0.78 3.67
CA ARG A 64 12.99 -0.89 4.80
C ARG A 64 12.14 0.37 4.89
N TRP A 65 10.85 0.22 5.20
CA TRP A 65 9.97 1.39 5.21
C TRP A 65 10.40 2.44 6.25
N HIS A 66 11.08 2.01 7.32
CA HIS A 66 11.60 2.96 8.32
C HIS A 66 12.61 3.93 7.72
N ASN A 67 13.27 3.52 6.65
CA ASN A 67 14.31 4.30 6.00
C ASN A 67 13.78 5.18 4.86
N LEU A 68 12.48 5.19 4.62
CA LEU A 68 11.89 6.14 3.67
C LEU A 68 12.23 7.57 4.12
N SER A 69 12.41 8.47 3.15
CA SER A 69 12.65 9.86 3.47
C SER A 69 11.45 10.47 4.19
N GLU A 70 11.69 11.52 4.97
CA GLU A 70 10.59 12.21 5.64
C GLU A 70 9.60 12.77 4.62
N GLU A 71 10.09 13.23 3.49
CA GLU A 71 9.23 13.71 2.42
C GLU A 71 8.31 12.62 1.93
N ASP A 72 8.85 11.42 1.67
CA ASP A 72 8.04 10.30 1.24
C ASP A 72 7.02 9.89 2.30
N LYS A 73 7.46 9.83 3.56
CA LYS A 73 6.55 9.48 4.65
C LYS A 73 5.40 10.48 4.77
N ASP A 74 5.71 11.78 4.67
CA ASP A 74 4.68 12.80 4.73
C ASP A 74 3.71 12.70 3.56
N ASN A 75 4.23 12.44 2.37
CA ASN A 75 3.40 12.26 1.18
C ASN A 75 2.42 11.10 1.38
N LEU A 76 2.90 9.99 1.91
CA LEU A 76 2.06 8.82 2.14
C LEU A 76 1.04 9.09 3.25
N ARG A 77 1.43 9.77 4.33
CA ARG A 77 0.49 10.14 5.39
C ARG A 77 -0.61 11.04 4.87
N ASN A 78 -0.26 12.01 4.05
CA ASN A 78 -1.25 12.92 3.47
C ASN A 78 -2.22 12.17 2.58
N PHE A 79 -1.72 11.25 1.77
CA PHE A 79 -2.58 10.41 0.94
C PHE A 79 -3.52 9.57 1.81
N TYR A 80 -2.97 8.91 2.82
CA TYR A 80 -3.75 8.07 3.71
C TYR A 80 -4.86 8.86 4.39
N ASN A 81 -4.52 10.04 4.91
CA ASN A 81 -5.50 10.89 5.59
C ASN A 81 -6.58 11.37 4.64
N SER A 82 -6.22 11.69 3.38
CA SER A 82 -7.22 12.13 2.42
C SER A 82 -8.18 11.01 2.05
N GLN A 83 -7.72 9.75 2.03
CA GLN A 83 -8.60 8.63 1.77
C GLN A 83 -9.60 8.42 2.92
N ASN A 84 -9.14 8.56 4.16
CA ASN A 84 -10.05 8.49 5.30
C ASN A 84 -11.08 9.60 5.27
N LEU A 85 -10.66 10.81 4.92
CA LEU A 85 -11.57 11.94 4.83
C LEU A 85 -12.61 11.72 3.73
N ASN A 86 -12.20 11.18 2.60
CA ASN A 86 -13.11 10.87 1.51
C ASN A 86 -14.16 9.85 1.93
N ARG A 87 -13.77 8.86 2.73
CA ARG A 87 -14.72 7.88 3.25
C ARG A 87 -15.75 8.53 4.17
N LEU A 88 -15.30 9.44 5.03
CA LEU A 88 -16.22 10.17 5.90
C LEU A 88 -17.18 11.04 5.09
N LYS A 89 -16.69 11.67 4.04
CA LYS A 89 -17.55 12.48 3.17
C LYS A 89 -18.61 11.64 2.50
N LYS A 90 -18.30 10.39 2.16
CA LYS A 90 -19.30 9.50 1.58
C LYS A 90 -20.47 9.28 2.54
N TYR A 91 -20.17 9.05 3.81
CA TYR A 91 -21.24 8.86 4.80
C TYR A 91 -22.07 10.12 4.96
N ILE A 92 -21.43 11.27 4.97
CA ILE A 92 -22.12 12.54 5.14
C ILE A 92 -23.05 12.81 3.97
N LYS A 93 -22.66 12.43 2.77
CA LYS A 93 -23.45 12.69 1.56
C LYS A 93 -24.76 11.92 1.50
N ILE A 94 -24.87 10.88 2.26
CA ILE A 94 -26.06 10.04 2.22
C ILE A 94 -27.27 10.73 2.83
N ARG A 95 -27.08 11.79 3.56
CA ARG A 95 -28.17 12.51 4.20
C ARG A 95 -29.08 13.24 3.25
#